data_818b6f71ab6a37045b3a9510815423d8
#
_entry.id   818b6f71ab6a37045b3a9510815423d8
#
_cell.length_a   1.000
_cell.length_b   1.000
_cell.length_c   1.000
_cell.angle_alpha   90.00
_cell.angle_beta   90.00
_cell.angle_gamma   90.00
#
_symmetry.space_group_name_H-M   'P 1'
#
loop_
_entity.id
_entity.type
_entity.pdbx_description
1 polymer ?
#
loop_
_entity_poly.entity_id
_entity_poly.type
_entity_poly.pdbx_seq_one_letter_code
_entity_poly.pdbx_strand_id
1 'polypeptide(L)'
;MAEAKQYSTHVQRRRLPVGIQSFKVIRQEDMVYVDKTDLVWQLVNEGYKYSYLSRPRRFGKSVLVDTLQTYLEGRKDMFDGLKIMDIETEWRSYPVIRLDMSRGGATANAIRSYLNNHFSEYEQKYDLQ
;
A
#
# COMPACT_ATOMS: atom_id res chain seq x y z
N MET A 1 33.99 -0.19 44.17
CA MET A 1 33.55 0.82 43.16
C MET A 1 32.85 0.08 42.06
N ALA A 2 31.55 0.29 41.93
CA ALA A 2 30.78 -0.32 40.85
C ALA A 2 30.89 0.59 39.64
N GLU A 3 31.52 0.11 38.56
CA GLU A 3 31.48 0.78 37.28
C GLU A 3 30.04 0.76 36.74
N ALA A 4 29.44 1.95 36.61
CA ALA A 4 28.18 2.11 35.93
C ALA A 4 28.37 1.75 34.46
N LYS A 5 27.93 0.56 34.04
CA LYS A 5 27.78 0.21 32.65
C LYS A 5 26.80 1.20 32.02
N GLN A 6 27.34 2.15 31.28
CA GLN A 6 26.58 3.00 30.38
C GLN A 6 25.91 2.09 29.33
N TYR A 7 24.64 1.76 29.54
CA TYR A 7 23.81 1.21 28.49
C TYR A 7 23.51 2.32 27.50
N SER A 8 24.39 2.50 26.54
CA SER A 8 24.11 3.27 25.33
C SER A 8 23.16 2.46 24.47
N THR A 9 21.90 2.40 24.85
CA THR A 9 20.83 1.94 23.97
C THR A 9 20.49 3.10 23.02
N HIS A 10 21.23 3.20 21.94
CA HIS A 10 20.75 3.88 20.76
C HIS A 10 19.59 3.07 20.19
N VAL A 11 18.43 3.15 20.83
CA VAL A 11 17.18 2.72 20.23
C VAL A 11 16.94 3.71 19.10
N GLN A 12 17.25 3.31 17.89
CA GLN A 12 16.95 4.09 16.69
C GLN A 12 15.44 4.22 16.61
N ARG A 13 14.89 5.33 17.11
CA ARG A 13 13.45 5.59 17.14
C ARG A 13 13.00 5.89 15.72
N ARG A 14 12.25 4.96 15.14
CA ARG A 14 11.57 5.17 13.86
C ARG A 14 10.57 6.31 13.99
N ARG A 15 10.47 7.15 12.96
CA ARG A 15 9.51 8.23 12.89
C ARG A 15 8.09 7.69 12.67
N LEU A 16 7.10 8.36 13.27
CA LEU A 16 5.70 8.08 12.99
C LEU A 16 5.30 8.68 11.64
N PRO A 17 4.52 7.97 10.81
CA PRO A 17 4.09 8.45 9.49
C PRO A 17 2.92 9.44 9.60
N VAL A 18 3.12 10.55 10.29
CA VAL A 18 2.08 11.58 10.48
C VAL A 18 1.75 12.23 9.14
N GLY A 19 0.49 12.14 8.71
CA GLY A 19 0.03 12.71 7.44
C GLY A 19 0.51 11.97 6.19
N ILE A 20 1.23 10.87 6.33
CA ILE A 20 1.73 10.06 5.21
C ILE A 20 0.76 8.92 4.94
N GLN A 21 0.27 8.84 3.70
CA GLN A 21 -0.70 7.84 3.24
C GLN A 21 -0.09 6.85 2.23
N SER A 22 1.18 7.00 1.90
CA SER A 22 1.87 6.11 0.96
C SER A 22 2.65 5.03 1.71
N PHE A 23 2.31 3.79 1.45
CA PHE A 23 3.04 2.62 1.93
C PHE A 23 4.50 2.65 1.47
N LYS A 24 4.73 2.99 0.20
CA LYS A 24 6.08 3.08 -0.38
C LYS A 24 6.96 4.06 0.39
N VAL A 25 6.45 5.25 0.69
CA VAL A 25 7.17 6.27 1.47
C VAL A 25 7.46 5.79 2.89
N ILE A 26 6.49 5.18 3.55
CA ILE A 26 6.65 4.61 4.90
C ILE A 26 7.80 3.60 4.92
N ARG A 27 7.89 2.75 3.91
CA ARG A 27 8.95 1.73 3.81
C ARG A 27 10.31 2.32 3.44
N GLN A 28 10.35 3.23 2.48
CA GLN A 28 11.59 3.86 2.01
C GLN A 28 12.25 4.71 3.10
N GLU A 29 11.46 5.38 3.92
CA GLU A 29 11.96 6.23 5.01
C GLU A 29 12.05 5.51 6.36
N ASP A 30 11.89 4.19 6.38
CA ASP A 30 11.93 3.34 7.59
C ASP A 30 11.07 3.88 8.74
N MET A 31 9.85 4.27 8.42
CA MET A 31 8.88 4.76 9.40
C MET A 31 8.20 3.59 10.14
N VAL A 32 7.56 3.90 11.25
CA VAL A 32 6.73 2.93 11.97
C VAL A 32 5.60 2.43 11.08
N TYR A 33 5.50 1.12 10.91
CA TYR A 33 4.44 0.47 10.15
C TYR A 33 3.84 -0.67 10.97
N VAL A 34 2.52 -0.66 11.13
CA VAL A 34 1.79 -1.76 11.76
C VAL A 34 1.56 -2.84 10.73
N ASP A 35 2.32 -3.92 10.82
CA ASP A 35 2.31 -4.98 9.84
C ASP A 35 1.04 -5.83 9.90
N LYS A 36 0.21 -5.69 8.89
CA LYS A 36 -0.98 -6.48 8.60
C LYS A 36 -0.93 -7.08 7.19
N THR A 37 0.27 -7.31 6.67
CA THR A 37 0.48 -7.79 5.31
C THR A 37 0.03 -9.24 5.12
N ASP A 38 -0.07 -10.02 6.18
CA ASP A 38 -0.72 -11.32 6.19
C ASP A 38 -2.19 -11.22 5.76
N LEU A 39 -2.94 -10.22 6.24
CA LEU A 39 -4.32 -9.96 5.82
C LEU A 39 -4.40 -9.47 4.37
N VAL A 40 -3.42 -8.69 3.91
CA VAL A 40 -3.33 -8.26 2.51
C VAL A 40 -3.18 -9.48 1.59
N TRP A 41 -2.31 -10.42 1.95
CA TRP A 41 -2.13 -11.67 1.22
C TRP A 41 -3.41 -12.50 1.19
N GLN A 42 -4.08 -12.67 2.33
CA GLN A 42 -5.35 -13.39 2.44
C GLN A 42 -6.42 -12.77 1.54
N LEU A 43 -6.57 -11.45 1.57
CA LEU A 43 -7.55 -10.73 0.76
C LEU A 43 -7.41 -11.01 -0.73
N VAL A 44 -6.18 -11.16 -1.22
CA VAL A 44 -5.90 -11.42 -2.63
C VAL A 44 -5.99 -12.91 -2.98
N ASN A 45 -5.54 -13.80 -2.09
CA ASN A 45 -5.32 -15.22 -2.40
C ASN A 45 -6.44 -16.16 -1.94
N GLU A 46 -7.31 -15.74 -1.02
CA GLU A 46 -8.42 -16.57 -0.53
C GLU A 46 -9.67 -16.59 -1.43
N GLY A 47 -9.56 -16.10 -2.65
CA GLY A 47 -10.60 -16.23 -3.67
C GLY A 47 -11.73 -15.21 -3.59
N TYR A 48 -11.56 -14.14 -2.84
CA TYR A 48 -12.53 -13.04 -2.81
C TYR A 48 -12.49 -12.25 -4.12
N LYS A 49 -13.53 -12.36 -4.91
CA LYS A 49 -13.68 -11.63 -6.16
C LYS A 49 -13.96 -10.14 -5.95
N TYR A 50 -14.71 -9.82 -4.90
CA TYR A 50 -15.10 -8.48 -4.54
C TYR A 50 -14.89 -8.26 -3.04
N SER A 51 -14.27 -7.15 -2.68
CA SER A 51 -14.03 -6.77 -1.30
C SER A 51 -14.45 -5.33 -1.06
N TYR A 52 -15.11 -5.08 0.06
CA TYR A 52 -15.56 -3.76 0.46
C TYR A 52 -15.03 -3.44 1.86
N LEU A 53 -14.38 -2.30 2.00
CA LEU A 53 -13.87 -1.81 3.27
C LEU A 53 -14.54 -0.48 3.63
N SER A 54 -15.39 -0.49 4.65
CA SER A 54 -15.97 0.70 5.23
C SER A 54 -15.28 1.02 6.55
N ARG A 55 -14.58 2.15 6.58
CA ARG A 55 -13.92 2.67 7.78
C ARG A 55 -14.03 4.20 7.82
N PRO A 56 -14.05 4.84 9.00
CA PRO A 56 -13.98 6.29 9.12
C PRO A 56 -12.74 6.88 8.46
N ARG A 57 -12.72 8.19 8.25
CA ARG A 57 -11.53 8.91 7.79
C ARG A 57 -10.35 8.68 8.74
N ARG A 58 -9.13 8.62 8.21
CA ARG A 58 -7.86 8.45 8.95
C ARG A 58 -7.68 7.07 9.63
N PHE A 59 -8.40 6.05 9.18
CA PHE A 59 -8.24 4.65 9.63
C PHE A 59 -7.36 3.81 8.69
N GLY A 60 -6.46 4.43 7.95
CA GLY A 60 -5.47 3.73 7.15
C GLY A 60 -5.98 3.13 5.84
N LYS A 61 -7.15 3.52 5.33
CA LYS A 61 -7.69 3.02 4.06
C LYS A 61 -6.77 3.27 2.87
N SER A 62 -6.24 4.48 2.76
CA SER A 62 -5.33 4.85 1.65
C SER A 62 -4.01 4.09 1.72
N VAL A 63 -3.48 3.87 2.91
CA VAL A 63 -2.27 3.04 3.12
C VAL A 63 -2.55 1.59 2.73
N LEU A 64 -3.71 1.05 3.09
CA LEU A 64 -4.10 -0.31 2.69
C LEU A 64 -4.20 -0.45 1.17
N VAL A 65 -4.85 0.49 0.49
CA VAL A 65 -4.97 0.49 -0.97
C VAL A 65 -3.60 0.59 -1.62
N ASP A 66 -2.71 1.43 -1.11
CA ASP A 66 -1.34 1.58 -1.60
C ASP A 66 -0.50 0.31 -1.36
N THR A 67 -0.71 -0.36 -0.22
CA THR A 67 -0.08 -1.64 0.10
C THR A 67 -0.55 -2.75 -0.87
N LEU A 68 -1.86 -2.84 -1.12
CA LEU A 68 -2.44 -3.78 -2.09
C LEU A 68 -1.88 -3.54 -3.49
N GLN A 69 -1.83 -2.30 -3.94
CA GLN A 69 -1.27 -1.96 -5.23
C GLN A 69 0.20 -2.39 -5.32
N THR A 70 1.00 -2.05 -4.32
CA THR A 70 2.43 -2.40 -4.27
C THR A 70 2.65 -3.91 -4.30
N TYR A 71 1.81 -4.67 -3.59
CA TYR A 71 1.83 -6.12 -3.60
C TYR A 71 1.46 -6.71 -4.97
N LEU A 72 0.36 -6.24 -5.56
CA LEU A 72 -0.10 -6.69 -6.87
C LEU A 72 0.85 -6.31 -8.02
N GLU A 73 1.61 -5.24 -7.87
CA GLU A 73 2.69 -4.86 -8.78
C GLU A 73 3.95 -5.74 -8.65
N GLY A 74 3.97 -6.66 -7.68
CA GLY A 74 5.11 -7.56 -7.45
C GLY A 74 6.34 -6.90 -6.84
N ARG A 75 6.18 -5.77 -6.14
CA ARG A 75 7.27 -5.01 -5.52
C ARG A 75 7.75 -5.63 -4.21
N LYS A 76 8.38 -6.79 -4.32
CA LYS A 76 8.92 -7.55 -3.18
C LYS A 76 9.86 -6.72 -2.30
N ASP A 77 10.64 -5.84 -2.89
CA ASP A 77 11.59 -4.96 -2.22
C ASP A 77 10.96 -4.07 -1.13
N MET A 78 9.70 -3.69 -1.30
CA MET A 78 8.96 -2.87 -0.32
C MET A 78 8.45 -3.66 0.91
N PHE A 79 8.44 -4.98 0.82
CA PHE A 79 7.88 -5.86 1.85
C PHE A 79 8.94 -6.55 2.71
N ASP A 80 10.21 -6.24 2.51
CA ASP A 80 11.30 -6.85 3.26
C ASP A 80 11.10 -6.71 4.78
N GLY A 81 11.25 -7.83 5.51
CA GLY A 81 11.03 -7.87 6.94
C GLY A 81 9.56 -7.85 7.40
N LEU A 82 8.58 -7.91 6.50
CA LEU A 82 7.16 -8.00 6.83
C LEU A 82 6.65 -9.44 6.76
N LYS A 83 5.52 -9.72 7.43
CA LYS A 83 4.92 -11.07 7.53
C LYS A 83 4.64 -11.73 6.18
N ILE A 84 4.26 -10.95 5.18
CA ILE A 84 3.96 -11.45 3.84
C ILE A 84 5.16 -12.14 3.18
N MET A 85 6.38 -11.78 3.57
CA MET A 85 7.60 -12.40 3.05
C MET A 85 7.71 -13.89 3.41
N ASP A 86 7.12 -14.29 4.52
CA ASP A 86 7.12 -15.69 4.98
C ASP A 86 6.02 -16.53 4.31
N ILE A 87 5.02 -15.87 3.72
CA ILE A 87 3.82 -16.52 3.16
C ILE A 87 3.85 -16.51 1.63
N GLU A 88 4.24 -15.39 1.02
CA GLU A 88 4.25 -15.21 -0.43
C GLU A 88 5.54 -15.76 -1.05
N THR A 89 5.39 -16.65 -2.02
CA THR A 89 6.52 -17.30 -2.68
C THR A 89 6.70 -16.88 -4.14
N GLU A 90 5.64 -16.43 -4.81
CA GLU A 90 5.66 -16.24 -6.26
C GLU A 90 5.91 -14.80 -6.70
N TRP A 91 5.45 -13.81 -5.93
CA TRP A 91 5.62 -12.37 -6.23
C TRP A 91 5.30 -11.98 -7.67
N ARG A 92 4.15 -12.42 -8.15
CA ARG A 92 3.69 -12.11 -9.51
C ARG A 92 3.35 -10.63 -9.65
N SER A 93 3.63 -10.08 -10.83
CA SER A 93 3.23 -8.72 -11.20
C SER A 93 1.94 -8.75 -12.00
N TYR A 94 0.96 -7.98 -11.55
CA TYR A 94 -0.32 -7.82 -12.22
C TYR A 94 -0.51 -6.37 -12.66
N PRO A 95 -1.24 -6.11 -13.76
CA PRO A 95 -1.71 -4.78 -14.07
C PRO A 95 -2.72 -4.33 -13.00
N VAL A 96 -2.49 -3.15 -12.43
CA VAL A 96 -3.34 -2.59 -11.37
C VAL A 96 -3.97 -1.31 -11.85
N ILE A 97 -5.29 -1.25 -11.85
CA ILE A 97 -6.06 -0.05 -12.13
C ILE A 97 -6.56 0.51 -10.81
N ARG A 98 -6.05 1.67 -10.43
CA ARG A 98 -6.46 2.40 -9.23
C ARG A 98 -7.20 3.66 -9.62
N LEU A 99 -8.41 3.81 -9.09
CA LEU A 99 -9.27 4.97 -9.36
C LEU A 99 -9.54 5.71 -8.05
N ASP A 100 -9.39 7.04 -8.10
CA ASP A 100 -9.80 7.93 -7.03
C ASP A 100 -11.05 8.71 -7.46
N MET A 101 -12.21 8.19 -7.08
CA MET A 101 -13.50 8.75 -7.48
C MET A 101 -13.78 10.12 -6.86
N SER A 102 -13.02 10.54 -5.85
CA SER A 102 -13.15 11.89 -5.28
C SER A 102 -12.71 12.99 -6.26
N ARG A 103 -11.91 12.66 -7.25
CA ARG A 103 -11.40 13.57 -8.29
C ARG A 103 -12.29 13.66 -9.53
N GLY A 104 -13.29 12.82 -9.64
CA GLY A 104 -14.13 12.71 -10.83
C GLY A 104 -15.10 13.88 -11.06
N GLY A 105 -15.24 14.79 -10.10
CA GLY A 105 -16.21 15.89 -10.16
C GLY A 105 -17.63 15.48 -9.78
N ALA A 106 -18.55 16.47 -9.79
CA ALA A 106 -19.93 16.29 -9.30
C ALA A 106 -20.95 15.91 -10.38
N THR A 107 -20.57 15.95 -11.66
CA THR A 107 -21.48 15.65 -12.78
C THR A 107 -21.15 14.32 -13.46
N ALA A 108 -22.16 13.68 -14.05
CA ALA A 108 -21.96 12.44 -14.78
C ALA A 108 -20.95 12.58 -15.94
N ASN A 109 -20.95 13.71 -16.63
CA ASN A 109 -20.00 13.97 -17.70
C ASN A 109 -18.57 14.15 -17.21
N ALA A 110 -18.38 14.82 -16.06
CA ALA A 110 -17.08 14.97 -15.44
C ALA A 110 -16.50 13.61 -15.00
N ILE A 111 -17.33 12.76 -14.39
CA ILE A 111 -16.95 11.40 -14.00
C ILE A 111 -16.57 10.56 -15.22
N ARG A 112 -17.36 10.62 -16.29
CA ARG A 112 -17.07 9.92 -17.54
C ARG A 112 -15.73 10.36 -18.15
N SER A 113 -15.47 11.65 -18.20
CA SER A 113 -14.21 12.19 -18.72
C SER A 113 -13.02 11.77 -17.87
N TYR A 114 -13.15 11.80 -16.54
CA TYR A 114 -12.14 11.32 -15.60
C TYR A 114 -11.81 9.85 -15.84
N LEU A 115 -12.83 8.99 -15.93
CA LEU A 115 -12.64 7.55 -16.16
C LEU A 115 -11.98 7.28 -17.52
N ASN A 116 -12.45 7.93 -18.59
CA ASN A 116 -11.89 7.75 -19.92
C ASN A 116 -10.40 8.15 -19.98
N ASN A 117 -10.04 9.26 -19.36
CA ASN A 117 -8.65 9.72 -19.32
C ASN A 117 -7.77 8.72 -18.56
N HIS A 118 -8.22 8.24 -17.39
CA HIS A 118 -7.47 7.27 -16.62
C HIS A 118 -7.37 5.91 -17.30
N PHE A 119 -8.43 5.43 -17.94
CA PHE A 119 -8.36 4.18 -18.69
C PHE A 119 -7.38 4.28 -19.86
N SER A 120 -7.37 5.40 -20.58
CA SER A 120 -6.39 5.63 -21.65
C SER A 120 -4.96 5.66 -21.15
N GLU A 121 -4.71 6.24 -19.97
CA GLU A 121 -3.39 6.21 -19.34
C GLU A 121 -2.96 4.77 -18.98
N TYR A 122 -3.87 3.97 -18.46
CA TYR A 122 -3.60 2.56 -18.13
C TYR A 122 -3.43 1.69 -19.38
N GLU A 123 -4.20 1.92 -20.43
CA GLU A 123 -4.02 1.25 -21.72
C GLU A 123 -2.61 1.47 -22.27
N GLN A 124 -2.13 2.71 -22.24
CA GLN A 124 -0.76 3.05 -22.65
C GLN A 124 0.28 2.42 -21.70
N LYS A 125 0.07 2.49 -20.40
CA LYS A 125 1.01 1.97 -19.39
C LYS A 125 1.22 0.46 -19.51
N TYR A 126 0.17 -0.29 -19.80
CA TYR A 126 0.19 -1.75 -19.85
C TYR A 126 0.17 -2.31 -21.28
N ASP A 127 0.27 -1.44 -22.29
CA ASP A 127 0.25 -1.81 -23.72
C ASP A 127 -0.96 -2.70 -24.07
N LEU A 128 -2.12 -2.32 -23.57
CA LEU A 128 -3.40 -2.96 -23.85
C LEU A 128 -3.96 -2.38 -25.13
N GLN A 129 -3.97 -3.14 -26.19
CA GLN A 129 -4.66 -2.80 -27.46
C GLN A 129 -6.02 -3.48 -27.52
#